data_ecde0cfd7e5f40cf14e8faf70a867ce4
#
_entry.id   ecde0cfd7e5f40cf14e8faf70a867ce4
#
_cell.length_a   1.000
_cell.length_b   1.000
_cell.length_c   1.000
_cell.angle_alpha   90.00
_cell.angle_beta   90.00
_cell.angle_gamma   90.00
#
_symmetry.space_group_name_H-M   'P 1'
#
loop_
_entity.id
_entity.type
_entity.pdbx_description
1 polymer ?
#
loop_
_entity_poly.entity_id
_entity_poly.type
_entity_poly.pdbx_seq_one_letter_code
_entity_poly.pdbx_strand_id
1 'polypeptide(L)'
;MKKIIAGAFALSLCVVSCKKETKTESSVSNDTLATVTPKDSVITPKTDSVATTPSSASGTMNIITKNVDKYPHDIKFFEDKGITERLKKLVGTQYDEMVKNFNVEGPISSENGIYKLTGCKQHDCPGYATSIYYDSKNDNLNVSIDKDGNISDFNEKGKITGTEKLENK
;
A
#
# COMPACT_ATOMS: atom_id res chain seq x y z
N MET A 1 -9.61 26.22 48.13
CA MET A 1 -10.79 25.45 48.51
C MET A 1 -10.84 24.23 47.59
N LYS A 2 -10.57 23.07 48.17
CA LYS A 2 -10.54 21.78 47.50
C LYS A 2 -11.96 21.23 47.37
N LYS A 3 -12.38 20.82 46.18
CA LYS A 3 -13.55 19.96 46.02
C LYS A 3 -13.14 18.72 45.22
N ILE A 4 -13.05 17.63 45.97
CA ILE A 4 -12.85 16.27 45.47
C ILE A 4 -14.26 15.74 45.15
N ILE A 5 -14.49 15.31 43.92
CA ILE A 5 -15.66 14.54 43.55
C ILE A 5 -15.17 13.14 43.16
N ALA A 6 -15.41 12.22 44.08
CA ALA A 6 -15.27 10.80 43.85
C ALA A 6 -16.54 10.28 43.16
N GLY A 7 -16.44 9.79 41.97
CA GLY A 7 -17.52 9.10 41.25
C GLY A 7 -17.10 7.67 40.98
N ALA A 8 -17.65 6.75 41.74
CA ALA A 8 -17.55 5.31 41.49
C ALA A 8 -18.48 4.94 40.34
N PHE A 9 -17.93 4.28 39.30
CA PHE A 9 -18.76 3.65 38.28
C PHE A 9 -18.53 2.15 38.28
N ALA A 10 -19.64 1.46 38.45
CA ALA A 10 -19.75 0.04 38.63
C ALA A 10 -19.47 -0.72 37.31
N LEU A 11 -18.81 -1.85 37.48
CA LEU A 11 -18.66 -2.90 36.45
C LEU A 11 -20.01 -3.46 36.03
N SER A 12 -20.26 -3.56 34.74
CA SER A 12 -21.24 -4.47 34.18
C SER A 12 -20.57 -5.42 33.19
N LEU A 13 -20.39 -6.66 33.65
CA LEU A 13 -19.97 -7.80 32.89
C LEU A 13 -21.18 -8.38 32.15
N CYS A 14 -21.20 -8.30 30.84
CA CYS A 14 -22.09 -9.13 30.02
C CYS A 14 -21.27 -10.10 29.20
N VAL A 15 -21.17 -11.32 29.68
CA VAL A 15 -20.73 -12.50 28.93
C VAL A 15 -21.93 -13.04 28.15
N VAL A 16 -21.84 -12.97 26.82
CA VAL A 16 -22.72 -13.79 25.98
C VAL A 16 -21.85 -14.76 25.22
N SER A 17 -21.87 -15.98 25.72
CA SER A 17 -21.41 -17.18 25.07
C SER A 17 -22.48 -17.66 24.08
N CYS A 18 -22.15 -17.80 22.85
CA CYS A 18 -22.89 -18.67 21.93
C CYS A 18 -21.95 -19.63 21.25
N LYS A 19 -22.04 -20.83 21.72
CA LYS A 19 -21.56 -22.10 21.26
C LYS A 19 -22.54 -22.66 20.24
N LYS A 20 -22.04 -23.29 19.17
CA LYS A 20 -22.49 -24.60 18.67
C LYS A 20 -22.21 -24.74 17.19
N GLU A 21 -21.32 -25.67 16.83
CA GLU A 21 -21.59 -27.08 16.46
C GLU A 21 -22.58 -27.21 15.26
N THR A 22 -22.41 -28.03 14.28
CA THR A 22 -21.78 -29.34 14.15
C THR A 22 -22.03 -29.84 12.73
N LYS A 23 -21.08 -30.54 12.12
CA LYS A 23 -21.20 -31.80 11.31
C LYS A 23 -22.27 -31.84 10.20
N THR A 24 -22.00 -32.43 9.05
CA THR A 24 -21.75 -33.84 8.79
C THR A 24 -21.50 -34.02 7.31
N GLU A 25 -20.42 -34.66 6.94
CA GLU A 25 -20.26 -35.91 6.18
C GLU A 25 -21.13 -36.15 4.95
N SER A 26 -20.46 -36.47 3.94
CA SER A 26 -20.21 -37.73 3.21
C SER A 26 -20.90 -37.84 1.88
N SER A 27 -20.21 -38.13 0.84
CA SER A 27 -20.01 -39.45 0.16
C SER A 27 -19.35 -39.21 -1.20
N VAL A 28 -18.27 -39.80 -1.39
CA VAL A 28 -17.78 -40.91 -2.22
C VAL A 28 -18.66 -41.33 -3.38
N SER A 29 -18.08 -41.30 -4.57
CA SER A 29 -18.09 -42.35 -5.62
C SER A 29 -17.19 -41.88 -6.77
N ASN A 30 -16.07 -42.45 -6.91
CA ASN A 30 -15.57 -43.50 -7.82
C ASN A 30 -16.09 -43.51 -9.25
N ASP A 31 -15.11 -43.59 -10.09
CA ASP A 31 -14.78 -44.35 -11.29
C ASP A 31 -14.80 -43.53 -12.57
N THR A 32 -13.80 -43.56 -13.43
CA THR A 32 -13.24 -44.72 -14.15
C THR A 32 -12.01 -44.25 -14.93
N LEU A 33 -11.01 -45.12 -14.98
CA LEU A 33 -9.83 -45.12 -15.84
C LEU A 33 -10.16 -45.01 -17.33
N ALA A 34 -9.36 -44.28 -18.09
CA ALA A 34 -8.98 -44.66 -19.43
C ALA A 34 -7.55 -44.14 -19.78
N THR A 35 -6.64 -45.04 -19.77
CA THR A 35 -5.27 -44.98 -20.28
C THR A 35 -5.29 -44.96 -21.82
N VAL A 36 -4.59 -44.01 -22.44
CA VAL A 36 -3.92 -44.17 -23.73
C VAL A 36 -2.72 -43.22 -23.84
N THR A 37 -1.54 -43.78 -23.88
CA THR A 37 -0.30 -43.27 -24.47
C THR A 37 0.03 -44.13 -25.69
N PRO A 38 1.02 -43.79 -26.54
CA PRO A 38 1.71 -42.53 -26.84
C PRO A 38 1.78 -42.27 -28.35
N LYS A 39 2.19 -41.07 -28.79
CA LYS A 39 2.96 -40.96 -30.03
C LYS A 39 3.88 -39.73 -30.05
N ASP A 40 5.10 -40.05 -30.12
CA ASP A 40 6.30 -39.28 -30.36
C ASP A 40 6.17 -38.25 -31.50
N SER A 41 6.57 -37.02 -31.26
CA SER A 41 7.08 -36.13 -32.31
C SER A 41 7.99 -35.08 -31.68
N VAL A 42 9.26 -35.29 -31.86
CA VAL A 42 10.35 -34.37 -31.62
C VAL A 42 10.15 -33.10 -32.47
N ILE A 43 9.92 -31.95 -31.81
CA ILE A 43 10.14 -30.66 -32.46
C ILE A 43 11.02 -29.84 -31.50
N THR A 44 12.18 -29.50 -32.00
CA THR A 44 13.21 -28.67 -31.39
C THR A 44 12.65 -27.34 -30.91
N PRO A 45 12.86 -26.92 -29.65
CA PRO A 45 12.50 -25.57 -29.24
C PRO A 45 13.51 -24.58 -29.78
N LYS A 46 13.03 -23.71 -30.66
CA LYS A 46 13.73 -22.50 -31.03
C LYS A 46 13.70 -21.58 -29.82
N THR A 47 14.86 -21.35 -29.25
CA THR A 47 15.08 -20.39 -28.15
C THR A 47 14.87 -18.98 -28.71
N ASP A 48 13.69 -18.45 -28.56
CA ASP A 48 13.50 -17.02 -28.59
C ASP A 48 13.69 -16.52 -27.16
N SER A 49 14.90 -16.07 -26.89
CA SER A 49 15.21 -15.28 -25.72
C SER A 49 14.44 -13.96 -25.83
N VAL A 50 13.26 -13.91 -25.25
CA VAL A 50 12.64 -12.64 -24.91
C VAL A 50 13.51 -12.05 -23.80
N ALA A 51 14.42 -11.19 -24.21
CA ALA A 51 15.10 -10.28 -23.33
C ALA A 51 14.02 -9.42 -22.67
N THR A 52 13.63 -9.79 -21.45
CA THR A 52 12.88 -8.91 -20.56
C THR A 52 13.84 -7.78 -20.22
N THR A 53 13.80 -6.72 -21.02
CA THR A 53 14.44 -5.46 -20.68
C THR A 53 13.89 -5.05 -19.33
N PRO A 54 14.71 -4.81 -18.29
CA PRO A 54 14.22 -4.22 -17.07
C PRO A 54 13.72 -2.83 -17.45
N SER A 55 12.39 -2.67 -17.47
CA SER A 55 11.74 -1.38 -17.66
C SER A 55 12.27 -0.47 -16.55
N SER A 56 13.01 0.54 -16.96
CA SER A 56 13.78 1.42 -16.10
C SER A 56 12.87 2.04 -15.05
N ALA A 57 13.04 1.64 -13.79
CA ALA A 57 12.38 2.26 -12.62
C ALA A 57 12.58 3.79 -12.58
N SER A 58 13.67 4.28 -13.16
CA SER A 58 13.97 5.70 -13.34
C SER A 58 12.98 6.46 -14.23
N GLY A 59 12.35 5.80 -15.22
CA GLY A 59 11.34 6.45 -16.08
C GLY A 59 10.03 6.74 -15.36
N THR A 60 9.60 5.84 -14.50
CA THR A 60 8.33 5.88 -13.79
C THR A 60 8.27 7.03 -12.77
N MET A 61 9.37 7.30 -12.06
CA MET A 61 9.42 8.35 -11.06
C MET A 61 9.53 9.78 -11.61
N ASN A 62 9.71 9.93 -12.93
CA ASN A 62 9.67 11.23 -13.59
C ASN A 62 8.31 11.95 -13.39
N ILE A 63 7.23 11.21 -13.18
CA ILE A 63 5.92 11.79 -12.89
C ILE A 63 5.93 12.61 -11.59
N ILE A 64 6.73 12.22 -10.60
CA ILE A 64 6.89 13.00 -9.37
C ILE A 64 7.82 14.19 -9.61
N THR A 65 9.03 13.95 -10.14
CA THR A 65 10.08 14.94 -10.19
C THR A 65 9.80 16.11 -11.14
N LYS A 66 8.97 15.89 -12.16
CA LYS A 66 8.57 16.92 -13.15
C LYS A 66 7.31 17.69 -12.78
N ASN A 67 6.65 17.33 -11.69
CA ASN A 67 5.35 17.88 -11.32
C ASN A 67 5.33 18.46 -9.91
N VAL A 68 6.42 19.07 -9.48
CA VAL A 68 6.44 19.86 -8.23
C VAL A 68 5.38 20.96 -8.31
N ASP A 69 4.75 21.29 -7.21
CA ASP A 69 3.65 22.23 -7.03
C ASP A 69 2.32 21.83 -7.69
N LYS A 70 2.23 20.64 -8.33
CA LYS A 70 0.97 20.07 -8.80
C LYS A 70 0.38 19.10 -7.79
N TYR A 71 -0.91 18.88 -7.86
CA TYR A 71 -1.59 17.91 -7.02
C TYR A 71 -1.50 16.50 -7.63
N PRO A 72 -1.41 15.44 -6.80
CA PRO A 72 -1.38 14.06 -7.27
C PRO A 72 -2.52 13.66 -8.21
N HIS A 73 -3.76 14.16 -7.99
CA HIS A 73 -4.89 13.89 -8.87
C HIS A 73 -4.73 14.57 -10.26
N ASP A 74 -4.16 15.77 -10.35
CA ASP A 74 -3.96 16.49 -11.62
C ASP A 74 -3.05 15.73 -12.58
N ILE A 75 -2.07 15.00 -12.02
CA ILE A 75 -1.11 14.21 -12.77
C ILE A 75 -1.48 12.73 -12.88
N LYS A 76 -2.65 12.34 -12.37
CA LYS A 76 -3.13 10.97 -12.35
C LYS A 76 -2.15 10.01 -11.68
N PHE A 77 -1.59 10.42 -10.56
CA PHE A 77 -0.50 9.74 -9.88
C PHE A 77 -0.76 8.25 -9.64
N PHE A 78 -1.93 7.90 -9.11
CA PHE A 78 -2.31 6.50 -8.84
C PHE A 78 -2.81 5.73 -10.08
N GLU A 79 -2.94 6.38 -11.25
CA GLU A 79 -3.24 5.72 -12.52
C GLU A 79 -1.97 5.28 -13.26
N ASP A 80 -0.79 5.80 -12.88
CA ASP A 80 0.49 5.38 -13.43
C ASP A 80 0.81 3.94 -13.00
N LYS A 81 1.01 3.04 -13.96
CA LYS A 81 1.20 1.61 -13.70
C LYS A 81 2.46 1.34 -12.87
N GLY A 82 3.54 2.03 -13.17
CA GLY A 82 4.81 1.81 -12.47
C GLY A 82 4.76 2.27 -11.03
N ILE A 83 4.12 3.42 -10.76
CA ILE A 83 3.85 3.91 -9.41
C ILE A 83 2.96 2.92 -8.66
N THR A 84 1.84 2.53 -9.27
CA THR A 84 0.88 1.60 -8.68
C THR A 84 1.52 0.27 -8.29
N GLU A 85 2.30 -0.34 -9.18
CA GLU A 85 2.98 -1.61 -8.91
C GLU A 85 4.01 -1.45 -7.78
N ARG A 86 4.78 -0.36 -7.79
CA ARG A 86 5.79 -0.08 -6.78
C ARG A 86 5.17 0.17 -5.40
N LEU A 87 4.11 0.96 -5.33
CA LEU A 87 3.37 1.21 -4.09
C LEU A 87 2.69 -0.06 -3.56
N LYS A 88 2.03 -0.86 -4.40
CA LYS A 88 1.43 -2.14 -4.00
C LYS A 88 2.46 -3.10 -3.41
N LYS A 89 3.64 -3.17 -4.02
CA LYS A 89 4.73 -3.98 -3.49
C LYS A 89 5.21 -3.48 -2.13
N LEU A 90 5.22 -2.17 -1.91
CA LEU A 90 5.74 -1.54 -0.71
C LEU A 90 4.76 -1.62 0.47
N VAL A 91 3.50 -1.23 0.27
CA VAL A 91 2.51 -1.16 1.36
C VAL A 91 1.58 -2.39 1.44
N GLY A 92 1.69 -3.29 0.46
CA GLY A 92 0.95 -4.56 0.44
C GLY A 92 -0.56 -4.38 0.50
N THR A 93 -1.18 -5.06 1.45
CA THR A 93 -2.64 -5.06 1.63
C THR A 93 -3.24 -3.71 2.01
N GLN A 94 -2.43 -2.74 2.42
CA GLN A 94 -2.91 -1.40 2.77
C GLN A 94 -3.09 -0.49 1.55
N TYR A 95 -2.68 -0.92 0.34
CA TYR A 95 -2.69 -0.08 -0.86
C TYR A 95 -4.09 0.46 -1.20
N ASP A 96 -5.08 -0.41 -1.27
CA ASP A 96 -6.43 -0.01 -1.71
C ASP A 96 -7.10 0.93 -0.69
N GLU A 97 -6.89 0.69 0.61
CA GLU A 97 -7.36 1.58 1.67
C GLU A 97 -6.64 2.93 1.62
N MET A 98 -5.33 2.91 1.43
CA MET A 98 -4.51 4.11 1.29
C MET A 98 -5.00 5.00 0.13
N VAL A 99 -5.15 4.43 -1.06
CA VAL A 99 -5.61 5.18 -2.25
C VAL A 99 -7.03 5.71 -2.05
N LYS A 100 -7.93 4.90 -1.50
CA LYS A 100 -9.32 5.32 -1.21
C LYS A 100 -9.38 6.52 -0.27
N ASN A 101 -8.45 6.64 0.65
CA ASN A 101 -8.40 7.69 1.66
C ASN A 101 -7.43 8.84 1.32
N PHE A 102 -6.84 8.83 0.12
CA PHE A 102 -5.96 9.88 -0.37
C PHE A 102 -6.73 10.89 -1.22
N ASN A 103 -7.70 11.60 -0.64
CA ASN A 103 -8.64 12.43 -1.37
C ASN A 103 -8.70 13.92 -0.95
N VAL A 104 -8.05 14.30 0.12
CA VAL A 104 -7.70 15.69 0.44
C VAL A 104 -6.19 15.79 0.31
N GLU A 105 -5.71 16.35 -0.77
CA GLU A 105 -4.30 16.31 -1.17
C GLU A 105 -3.60 17.66 -0.98
N GLY A 106 -2.31 17.59 -0.68
CA GLY A 106 -1.39 18.71 -0.80
C GLY A 106 -0.65 18.67 -2.15
N PRO A 107 -0.11 19.83 -2.61
CA PRO A 107 0.74 19.86 -3.78
C PRO A 107 2.05 19.10 -3.52
N ILE A 108 2.64 18.54 -4.58
CA ILE A 108 3.93 17.89 -4.50
C ILE A 108 4.99 18.92 -4.08
N SER A 109 5.60 18.71 -2.95
CA SER A 109 6.70 19.54 -2.46
C SER A 109 8.04 18.86 -2.66
N SER A 110 9.12 19.66 -2.76
CA SER A 110 10.46 19.11 -2.90
C SER A 110 11.50 19.91 -2.13
N GLU A 111 12.53 19.23 -1.66
CA GLU A 111 13.71 19.80 -1.02
C GLU A 111 14.92 18.87 -1.23
N ASN A 112 16.03 19.39 -1.75
CA ASN A 112 17.30 18.67 -1.92
C ASN A 112 17.24 17.35 -2.70
N GLY A 113 16.25 17.19 -3.60
CA GLY A 113 16.03 15.98 -4.38
C GLY A 113 15.14 14.94 -3.69
N ILE A 114 14.58 15.29 -2.54
CA ILE A 114 13.52 14.54 -1.87
C ILE A 114 12.20 15.21 -2.21
N TYR A 115 11.20 14.40 -2.53
CA TYR A 115 9.86 14.83 -2.91
C TYR A 115 8.86 14.27 -1.89
N LYS A 116 7.81 15.04 -1.59
CA LYS A 116 6.74 14.63 -0.69
C LYS A 116 5.39 14.83 -1.35
N LEU A 117 4.55 13.82 -1.28
CA LEU A 117 3.14 13.85 -1.63
C LEU A 117 2.35 13.53 -0.36
N THR A 118 1.30 14.29 -0.11
CA THR A 118 0.44 14.08 1.06
C THR A 118 -1.00 14.00 0.66
N GLY A 119 -1.73 13.14 1.36
CA GLY A 119 -3.18 13.05 1.25
C GLY A 119 -3.79 12.55 2.53
N CYS A 120 -5.02 12.95 2.81
CA CYS A 120 -5.78 12.46 3.95
C CYS A 120 -7.23 12.21 3.57
N LYS A 121 -7.93 11.48 4.42
CA LYS A 121 -9.32 11.12 4.24
C LYS A 121 -10.21 12.34 4.43
N GLN A 122 -11.09 12.59 3.46
CA GLN A 122 -12.06 13.67 3.53
C GLN A 122 -12.93 13.53 4.79
N HIS A 123 -13.13 14.64 5.49
CA HIS A 123 -13.83 14.74 6.76
C HIS A 123 -13.16 14.02 7.95
N ASP A 124 -11.94 13.54 7.78
CA ASP A 124 -11.20 12.79 8.79
C ASP A 124 -9.68 13.10 8.74
N CYS A 125 -9.32 14.32 8.35
CA CYS A 125 -7.96 14.81 8.43
C CYS A 125 -7.69 15.40 9.83
N PRO A 126 -6.64 14.99 10.55
CA PRO A 126 -5.60 14.04 10.15
C PRO A 126 -5.83 12.59 10.63
N GLY A 127 -7.05 12.20 11.04
CA GLY A 127 -7.34 10.86 11.56
C GLY A 127 -6.92 9.71 10.63
N TYR A 128 -6.99 9.90 9.31
CA TYR A 128 -6.31 9.06 8.34
C TYR A 128 -5.48 9.92 7.40
N ALA A 129 -4.16 9.82 7.47
CA ALA A 129 -3.24 10.58 6.64
C ALA A 129 -2.16 9.69 6.03
N THR A 130 -1.72 10.04 4.83
CA THR A 130 -0.64 9.35 4.13
C THR A 130 0.39 10.35 3.64
N SER A 131 1.65 10.05 3.86
CA SER A 131 2.79 10.77 3.28
C SER A 131 3.61 9.80 2.43
N ILE A 132 3.88 10.18 1.19
CA ILE A 132 4.74 9.43 0.27
C ILE A 132 5.99 10.26 0.03
N TYR A 133 7.15 9.70 0.29
CA TYR A 133 8.44 10.33 0.08
C TYR A 133 9.22 9.62 -1.02
N TYR A 134 9.82 10.38 -1.91
CA TYR A 134 10.69 9.86 -2.95
C TYR A 134 12.04 10.58 -2.95
N ASP A 135 13.11 9.82 -2.73
CA ASP A 135 14.48 10.30 -2.91
C ASP A 135 14.96 9.97 -4.33
N SER A 136 15.07 11.01 -5.15
CA SER A 136 15.44 10.87 -6.56
C SER A 136 16.90 10.50 -6.78
N LYS A 137 17.79 10.76 -5.80
CA LYS A 137 19.21 10.44 -5.91
C LYS A 137 19.47 8.95 -5.70
N ASN A 138 18.70 8.34 -4.80
CA ASN A 138 18.85 6.93 -4.43
C ASN A 138 17.76 6.04 -5.06
N ASP A 139 16.82 6.65 -5.80
CA ASP A 139 15.61 5.98 -6.30
C ASP A 139 14.94 5.16 -5.19
N ASN A 140 14.66 5.79 -4.06
CA ASN A 140 14.10 5.17 -2.86
C ASN A 140 12.72 5.75 -2.58
N LEU A 141 11.76 4.88 -2.30
CA LEU A 141 10.37 5.24 -2.01
C LEU A 141 10.03 4.85 -0.57
N ASN A 142 9.43 5.77 0.17
CA ASN A 142 8.93 5.52 1.51
C ASN A 142 7.47 5.97 1.60
N VAL A 143 6.68 5.25 2.37
CA VAL A 143 5.29 5.60 2.66
C VAL A 143 5.08 5.56 4.16
N SER A 144 4.43 6.57 4.69
CA SER A 144 3.96 6.63 6.08
C SER A 144 2.45 6.77 6.07
N ILE A 145 1.75 5.88 6.77
CA ILE A 145 0.30 5.89 6.93
C ILE A 145 0.01 6.07 8.41
N ASP A 146 -0.65 7.16 8.75
CA ASP A 146 -1.16 7.45 10.08
C ASP A 146 -2.64 7.13 10.15
N LYS A 147 -3.04 6.31 11.13
CA LYS A 147 -4.43 6.00 11.46
C LYS A 147 -4.65 6.33 12.93
N ASP A 148 -5.22 7.49 13.19
CA ASP A 148 -5.51 7.97 14.57
C ASP A 148 -4.27 7.96 15.49
N GLY A 149 -3.11 8.39 14.96
CA GLY A 149 -1.84 8.40 15.68
C GLY A 149 -1.08 7.06 15.65
N ASN A 150 -1.63 6.04 14.99
CA ASN A 150 -0.94 4.76 14.77
C ASN A 150 -0.21 4.79 13.43
N ILE A 151 1.08 5.09 13.48
CA ILE A 151 1.91 5.26 12.29
C ILE A 151 2.45 3.91 11.82
N SER A 152 2.29 3.65 10.52
CA SER A 152 2.89 2.52 9.80
C SER A 152 3.84 3.05 8.74
N ASP A 153 5.15 2.80 8.92
CA ASP A 153 6.19 3.22 7.98
C ASP A 153 6.63 2.06 7.08
N PHE A 154 6.65 2.31 5.80
CA PHE A 154 7.10 1.37 4.76
C PHE A 154 8.29 1.98 4.03
N ASN A 155 9.42 1.28 4.03
CA ASN A 155 10.67 1.76 3.46
C ASN A 155 11.19 0.76 2.43
N GLU A 156 11.36 1.19 1.18
CA GLU A 156 11.77 0.29 0.10
C GLU A 156 13.25 -0.12 0.20
N LYS A 157 14.14 0.85 0.38
CA LYS A 157 15.58 0.62 0.51
C LYS A 157 16.16 1.08 1.85
N GLY A 158 15.31 1.68 2.68
CA GLY A 158 15.67 2.27 3.97
C GLY A 158 15.00 3.60 4.20
N LYS A 159 15.03 4.10 5.43
CA LYS A 159 14.37 5.36 5.79
C LYS A 159 15.04 6.54 5.10
N ILE A 160 14.25 7.35 4.38
CA ILE A 160 14.68 8.63 3.83
C ILE A 160 14.83 9.63 4.98
N THR A 161 15.95 10.34 5.01
CA THR A 161 16.27 11.37 6.01
C THR A 161 16.33 12.75 5.35
N GLY A 162 16.28 13.83 6.14
CA GLY A 162 16.27 15.19 5.61
C GLY A 162 14.90 15.65 5.11
N THR A 163 13.85 15.05 5.65
CA THR A 163 12.44 15.37 5.34
C THR A 163 11.89 16.53 6.17
N GLU A 164 12.61 16.98 7.19
CA GLU A 164 12.15 17.94 8.21
C GLU A 164 11.61 19.26 7.61
N LYS A 165 12.26 19.72 6.53
CA LYS A 165 11.80 20.93 5.83
C LYS A 165 10.55 20.72 4.99
N LEU A 166 10.22 19.47 4.67
CA LEU A 166 9.02 19.10 3.93
C LEU A 166 7.81 18.87 4.83
N GLU A 167 8.03 18.69 6.15
CA GLU A 167 6.93 18.47 7.10
C GLU A 167 6.07 19.73 7.30
N ASN A 168 6.64 20.90 7.04
CA ASN A 168 6.00 22.21 7.24
C ASN A 168 5.60 22.91 5.94
N LYS A 169 5.54 22.18 4.81
CA LYS A 169 5.11 22.70 3.52
C LYS A 169 3.75 22.19 3.14
#